data_64343d0d71be0a5b5cfe642b84826803
#
_entry.id   64343d0d71be0a5b5cfe642b84826803
#
_cell.length_a   1.000
_cell.length_b   1.000
_cell.length_c   1.000
_cell.angle_alpha   90.00
_cell.angle_beta   90.00
_cell.angle_gamma   90.00
#
_symmetry.space_group_name_H-M   'P 1'
#
loop_
_entity.id
_entity.type
_entity.pdbx_description
1 polymer ?
#
loop_
_entity_poly.entity_id
_entity_poly.type
_entity_poly.pdbx_seq_one_letter_code
_entity_poly.pdbx_strand_id
1 'polypeptide(L)'
;MTTTNDTKIKTGLVLEGGALRGLYTMGIVDVLIENQLHFDGLIGVSAGAAFGCNYLSRQPGRVLRYNQRFSHDWRYCSLRSWLRTGDLFGAEFAYHHVPQQLDRFDFETFKTSPTDFYMVCTDVETGRAVYQKAEQEMSIDELCEWIRASASMPLVSRIVEIGGRKLLDGGVSDSIPLRYFQEIGFQRNVVILTQPRNYVKQPTSFMPLMRLALRKYPHMLSALMHRHEMYNAQLRYLEEQEKLGQTLVIAPERKLKINHTSHDPA
;
A
#
# COMPACT_ATOMS: atom_id res chain seq x y z
N MET A 1 -42.28 -19.47 -6.34
CA MET A 1 -40.86 -19.82 -6.55
C MET A 1 -40.05 -18.58 -6.23
N THR A 2 -39.57 -18.46 -5.02
CA THR A 2 -38.66 -17.39 -4.58
C THR A 2 -37.26 -17.73 -5.10
N THR A 3 -36.84 -17.06 -6.16
CA THR A 3 -35.44 -17.07 -6.60
C THR A 3 -34.64 -16.42 -5.49
N THR A 4 -33.99 -17.21 -4.65
CA THR A 4 -32.89 -16.75 -3.81
C THR A 4 -31.79 -16.26 -4.76
N ASN A 5 -31.63 -14.96 -4.88
CA ASN A 5 -30.43 -14.37 -5.47
C ASN A 5 -29.26 -14.77 -4.54
N ASP A 6 -28.60 -15.85 -4.90
CA ASP A 6 -27.36 -16.30 -4.25
C ASP A 6 -26.28 -15.28 -4.67
N THR A 7 -26.25 -14.14 -3.99
CA THR A 7 -25.21 -13.12 -4.20
C THR A 7 -23.90 -13.75 -3.77
N LYS A 8 -23.05 -14.07 -4.77
CA LYS A 8 -21.71 -14.61 -4.54
C LYS A 8 -20.97 -13.74 -3.50
N ILE A 9 -20.57 -14.35 -2.39
CA ILE A 9 -19.75 -13.69 -1.37
C ILE A 9 -18.42 -13.29 -2.01
N LYS A 10 -18.13 -11.98 -2.05
CA LYS A 10 -16.84 -11.49 -2.55
C LYS A 10 -15.76 -11.59 -1.47
N THR A 11 -14.59 -12.08 -1.91
CA THR A 11 -13.40 -12.21 -1.09
C THR A 11 -12.40 -11.11 -1.39
N GLY A 12 -11.75 -10.56 -0.35
CA GLY A 12 -10.80 -9.47 -0.47
C GLY A 12 -9.44 -9.77 0.17
N LEU A 13 -8.39 -9.20 -0.41
CA LEU A 13 -7.05 -9.18 0.15
C LEU A 13 -6.67 -7.73 0.49
N VAL A 14 -6.40 -7.46 1.77
CA VAL A 14 -6.08 -6.11 2.28
C VAL A 14 -4.62 -6.09 2.72
N LEU A 15 -3.81 -5.21 2.10
CA LEU A 15 -2.37 -5.13 2.34
C LEU A 15 -2.01 -3.81 3.01
N GLU A 16 -1.56 -3.91 4.27
CA GLU A 16 -1.03 -2.76 5.02
C GLU A 16 0.25 -2.23 4.38
N GLY A 17 0.45 -0.91 4.44
CA GLY A 17 1.70 -0.25 4.09
C GLY A 17 2.80 -0.48 5.14
N GLY A 18 4.05 -0.21 4.78
CA GLY A 18 5.14 -0.36 5.73
C GLY A 18 6.54 -0.19 5.15
N ALA A 19 6.68 0.46 4.00
CA ALA A 19 7.94 0.54 3.26
C ALA A 19 8.55 -0.87 3.10
N LEU A 20 9.84 -1.07 3.37
CA LEU A 20 10.49 -2.38 3.20
C LEU A 20 9.93 -3.50 4.09
N ARG A 21 9.17 -3.19 5.17
CA ARG A 21 8.45 -4.25 5.91
C ARG A 21 7.41 -4.97 5.05
N GLY A 22 6.96 -4.36 3.95
CA GLY A 22 6.13 -5.01 2.94
C GLY A 22 6.77 -6.23 2.27
N LEU A 23 8.08 -6.47 2.41
CA LEU A 23 8.71 -7.72 1.98
C LEU A 23 8.13 -8.94 2.74
N TYR A 24 7.78 -8.78 4.01
CA TYR A 24 7.03 -9.81 4.76
C TYR A 24 5.68 -10.11 4.11
N THR A 25 4.94 -9.06 3.76
CA THR A 25 3.67 -9.19 3.03
C THR A 25 3.87 -9.96 1.72
N MET A 26 4.94 -9.67 1.00
CA MET A 26 5.19 -10.33 -0.29
C MET A 26 5.56 -11.78 -0.17
N GLY A 27 6.27 -12.20 0.87
CA GLY A 27 6.49 -13.62 1.13
C GLY A 27 5.18 -14.39 1.28
N ILE A 28 4.18 -13.79 1.92
CA ILE A 28 2.84 -14.38 2.03
C ILE A 28 2.10 -14.35 0.69
N VAL A 29 2.16 -13.24 -0.02
CA VAL A 29 1.52 -13.08 -1.35
C VAL A 29 2.11 -14.06 -2.36
N ASP A 30 3.41 -14.30 -2.34
CA ASP A 30 4.07 -15.29 -3.19
C ASP A 30 3.50 -16.70 -2.92
N VAL A 31 3.31 -17.08 -1.65
CA VAL A 31 2.65 -18.34 -1.27
C VAL A 31 1.21 -18.41 -1.78
N LEU A 32 0.46 -17.29 -1.72
CA LEU A 32 -0.91 -17.23 -2.26
C LEU A 32 -0.92 -17.46 -3.78
N ILE A 33 0.03 -16.85 -4.50
CA ILE A 33 0.18 -17.03 -5.96
C ILE A 33 0.53 -18.48 -6.29
N GLU A 34 1.54 -19.07 -5.63
CA GLU A 34 2.02 -20.42 -5.84
C GLU A 34 0.95 -21.48 -5.57
N ASN A 35 0.10 -21.24 -4.57
CA ASN A 35 -1.04 -22.11 -4.25
C ASN A 35 -2.31 -21.76 -5.02
N GLN A 36 -2.24 -20.87 -6.01
CA GLN A 36 -3.37 -20.47 -6.86
C GLN A 36 -4.60 -20.00 -6.08
N LEU A 37 -4.41 -19.38 -4.91
CA LEU A 37 -5.49 -18.79 -4.15
C LEU A 37 -5.95 -17.49 -4.82
N HIS A 38 -7.27 -17.38 -5.02
CA HIS A 38 -7.89 -16.27 -5.74
C HIS A 38 -8.73 -15.42 -4.80
N PHE A 39 -8.63 -14.10 -4.97
CA PHE A 39 -9.48 -13.10 -4.34
C PHE A 39 -10.21 -12.30 -5.41
N ASP A 40 -11.46 -11.91 -5.13
CA ASP A 40 -12.24 -11.07 -6.05
C ASP A 40 -11.72 -9.62 -6.08
N GLY A 41 -11.00 -9.18 -5.03
CA GLY A 41 -10.35 -7.88 -5.01
C GLY A 41 -9.13 -7.82 -4.09
N LEU A 42 -8.23 -6.87 -4.39
CA LEU A 42 -7.07 -6.52 -3.58
C LEU A 42 -7.04 -5.01 -3.36
N ILE A 43 -6.86 -4.59 -2.11
CA ILE A 43 -6.63 -3.18 -1.76
C ILE A 43 -5.30 -3.04 -1.03
N GLY A 44 -4.45 -2.15 -1.52
CA GLY A 44 -3.12 -1.91 -0.97
C GLY A 44 -2.88 -0.46 -0.59
N VAL A 45 -2.07 -0.27 0.45
CA VAL A 45 -1.64 1.04 0.95
C VAL A 45 -0.12 1.12 0.87
N SER A 46 0.43 2.18 0.26
CA SER A 46 1.89 2.38 0.25
C SER A 46 2.63 1.18 -0.35
N ALA A 47 3.54 0.56 0.40
CA ALA A 47 4.19 -0.69 -0.01
C ALA A 47 3.18 -1.81 -0.31
N GLY A 48 2.03 -1.84 0.36
CA GLY A 48 0.96 -2.78 0.07
C GLY A 48 0.37 -2.61 -1.34
N ALA A 49 0.30 -1.39 -1.85
CA ALA A 49 -0.08 -1.12 -3.24
C ALA A 49 1.09 -1.42 -4.20
N ALA A 50 2.30 -0.89 -3.90
CA ALA A 50 3.47 -1.01 -4.77
C ALA A 50 3.94 -2.46 -4.96
N PHE A 51 3.75 -3.30 -3.96
CA PHE A 51 4.14 -4.70 -4.00
C PHE A 51 2.95 -5.59 -4.37
N GLY A 52 1.75 -5.26 -3.87
CA GLY A 52 0.53 -6.06 -4.08
C GLY A 52 0.10 -6.19 -5.55
N CYS A 53 0.43 -5.23 -6.42
CA CYS A 53 0.16 -5.36 -7.86
C CYS A 53 0.77 -6.63 -8.47
N ASN A 54 1.85 -7.17 -7.87
CA ASN A 54 2.50 -8.40 -8.33
C ASN A 54 1.65 -9.66 -8.08
N TYR A 55 0.65 -9.60 -7.20
CA TYR A 55 -0.35 -10.66 -7.08
C TYR A 55 -1.18 -10.79 -8.37
N LEU A 56 -1.61 -9.67 -8.94
CA LEU A 56 -2.41 -9.65 -10.16
C LEU A 56 -1.58 -10.02 -11.39
N SER A 57 -0.32 -9.58 -11.46
CA SER A 57 0.59 -9.93 -12.56
C SER A 57 1.19 -11.34 -12.43
N ARG A 58 0.85 -12.07 -11.35
CA ARG A 58 1.32 -13.44 -11.11
C ARG A 58 2.83 -13.60 -11.17
N GLN A 59 3.56 -12.66 -10.57
CA GLN A 59 5.02 -12.64 -10.57
C GLN A 59 5.59 -12.89 -9.16
N PRO A 60 5.59 -14.16 -8.66
CA PRO A 60 6.17 -14.49 -7.37
C PRO A 60 7.67 -14.18 -7.35
N GLY A 61 8.20 -13.78 -6.20
CA GLY A 61 9.61 -13.44 -5.99
C GLY A 61 10.09 -12.16 -6.67
N ARG A 62 9.28 -11.51 -7.53
CA ARG A 62 9.67 -10.30 -8.25
C ARG A 62 10.05 -9.17 -7.30
N VAL A 63 9.23 -8.93 -6.26
CA VAL A 63 9.47 -7.83 -5.31
C VAL A 63 10.78 -8.03 -4.56
N LEU A 64 11.07 -9.23 -4.07
CA LEU A 64 12.33 -9.53 -3.42
C LEU A 64 13.52 -9.34 -4.38
N ARG A 65 13.42 -9.87 -5.60
CA ARG A 65 14.45 -9.81 -6.62
C ARG A 65 14.87 -8.38 -6.96
N TYR A 66 13.94 -7.47 -7.26
CA TYR A 66 14.33 -6.10 -7.61
C TYR A 66 14.78 -5.28 -6.38
N ASN A 67 14.20 -5.54 -5.18
CA ASN A 67 14.69 -4.91 -3.96
C ASN A 67 16.13 -5.31 -3.65
N GLN A 68 16.49 -6.59 -3.75
CA GLN A 68 17.88 -7.06 -3.58
C GLN A 68 18.79 -6.47 -4.64
N ARG A 69 18.38 -6.52 -5.92
CA ARG A 69 19.18 -6.05 -7.05
C ARG A 69 19.51 -4.56 -6.96
N PHE A 70 18.57 -3.74 -6.50
CA PHE A 70 18.72 -2.29 -6.51
C PHE A 70 18.93 -1.68 -5.11
N SER A 71 19.08 -2.49 -4.06
CA SER A 71 19.28 -2.02 -2.68
C SER A 71 20.46 -1.04 -2.53
N HIS A 72 21.51 -1.21 -3.31
CA HIS A 72 22.70 -0.34 -3.31
C HIS A 72 22.70 0.74 -4.41
N ASP A 73 21.68 0.76 -5.27
CA ASP A 73 21.56 1.82 -6.29
C ASP A 73 20.97 3.07 -5.65
N TRP A 74 21.76 4.16 -5.65
CA TRP A 74 21.33 5.42 -5.05
C TRP A 74 20.06 6.00 -5.68
N ARG A 75 19.75 5.63 -6.94
CA ARG A 75 18.53 6.04 -7.66
C ARG A 75 17.29 5.34 -7.14
N TYR A 76 17.44 4.15 -6.54
CA TYR A 76 16.32 3.37 -6.03
C TYR A 76 15.81 3.91 -4.69
N CYS A 77 16.68 3.97 -3.66
CA CYS A 77 16.32 4.49 -2.34
C CYS A 77 17.57 5.03 -1.63
N SER A 78 17.70 6.34 -1.47
CA SER A 78 18.82 6.95 -0.77
C SER A 78 18.59 8.40 -0.38
N LEU A 79 19.37 8.90 0.59
CA LEU A 79 19.45 10.34 0.89
C LEU A 79 19.92 11.15 -0.31
N ARG A 80 20.79 10.59 -1.17
CA ARG A 80 21.24 11.25 -2.40
C ARG A 80 20.08 11.43 -3.40
N SER A 81 19.20 10.44 -3.53
CA SER A 81 17.97 10.57 -4.31
C SER A 81 17.12 11.70 -3.74
N TRP A 82 16.86 11.69 -2.44
CA TRP A 82 16.05 12.70 -1.77
C TRP A 82 16.58 14.12 -1.97
N LEU A 83 17.90 14.33 -1.80
CA LEU A 83 18.52 15.64 -1.98
C LEU A 83 18.46 16.14 -3.45
N ARG A 84 18.50 15.22 -4.42
CA ARG A 84 18.49 15.58 -5.84
C ARG A 84 17.09 15.72 -6.43
N THR A 85 16.17 14.89 -6.00
CA THR A 85 14.86 14.75 -6.63
C THR A 85 13.71 15.16 -5.71
N GLY A 86 13.94 15.23 -4.40
CA GLY A 86 12.91 15.42 -3.38
C GLY A 86 12.21 14.12 -2.97
N ASP A 87 12.62 12.97 -3.55
CA ASP A 87 12.04 11.66 -3.30
C ASP A 87 13.11 10.70 -2.76
N LEU A 88 12.87 10.10 -1.58
CA LEU A 88 13.75 9.11 -0.98
C LEU A 88 13.83 7.84 -1.85
N PHE A 89 12.67 7.34 -2.28
CA PHE A 89 12.57 6.38 -3.38
C PHE A 89 12.48 7.18 -4.67
N GLY A 90 13.51 7.05 -5.53
CA GLY A 90 13.60 7.84 -6.75
C GLY A 90 12.43 7.55 -7.69
N ALA A 91 11.54 8.55 -7.86
CA ALA A 91 10.27 8.39 -8.55
C ALA A 91 10.44 7.78 -9.95
N GLU A 92 11.27 8.38 -10.78
CA GLU A 92 11.53 7.92 -12.14
C GLU A 92 12.16 6.54 -12.19
N PHE A 93 13.16 6.29 -11.33
CA PHE A 93 13.88 5.02 -11.36
C PHE A 93 13.02 3.87 -10.80
N ALA A 94 12.44 4.05 -9.60
CA ALA A 94 11.75 2.96 -8.89
C ALA A 94 10.37 2.64 -9.49
N TYR A 95 9.63 3.65 -10.00
CA TYR A 95 8.26 3.48 -10.46
C TYR A 95 8.11 3.43 -11.99
N HIS A 96 9.13 3.84 -12.76
CA HIS A 96 9.09 3.76 -14.23
C HIS A 96 10.21 2.88 -14.81
N HIS A 97 11.50 3.16 -14.56
CA HIS A 97 12.59 2.39 -15.15
C HIS A 97 12.62 0.94 -14.67
N VAL A 98 12.47 0.69 -13.38
CA VAL A 98 12.48 -0.68 -12.85
C VAL A 98 11.35 -1.52 -13.44
N PRO A 99 10.05 -1.13 -13.32
CA PRO A 99 8.96 -1.96 -13.81
C PRO A 99 8.85 -2.04 -15.33
N GLN A 100 9.32 -1.06 -16.07
CA GLN A 100 9.19 -1.05 -17.53
C GLN A 100 10.41 -1.65 -18.27
N GLN A 101 11.60 -1.59 -17.68
CA GLN A 101 12.84 -1.91 -18.39
C GLN A 101 13.75 -2.90 -17.67
N LEU A 102 13.97 -2.73 -16.36
CA LEU A 102 15.03 -3.42 -15.63
C LEU A 102 14.59 -4.72 -14.97
N ASP A 103 13.37 -4.76 -14.46
CA ASP A 103 12.68 -5.92 -13.93
C ASP A 103 11.19 -5.81 -14.31
N ARG A 104 10.90 -6.23 -15.55
CA ARG A 104 9.63 -5.93 -16.20
C ARG A 104 8.43 -6.45 -15.41
N PHE A 105 7.48 -5.54 -15.21
CA PHE A 105 6.16 -5.85 -14.69
C PHE A 105 5.28 -6.39 -15.81
N ASP A 106 4.65 -7.52 -15.60
CA ASP A 106 3.73 -8.11 -16.57
C ASP A 106 2.37 -7.39 -16.51
N PHE A 107 2.31 -6.28 -17.23
CA PHE A 107 1.15 -5.42 -17.26
C PHE A 107 -0.03 -6.08 -17.98
N GLU A 108 0.21 -6.94 -18.97
CA GLU A 108 -0.85 -7.64 -19.68
C GLU A 108 -1.54 -8.67 -18.78
N THR A 109 -0.77 -9.47 -18.03
CA THR A 109 -1.34 -10.37 -17.03
C THR A 109 -2.07 -9.60 -15.93
N PHE A 110 -1.54 -8.47 -15.48
CA PHE A 110 -2.21 -7.58 -14.53
C PHE A 110 -3.56 -7.11 -15.04
N LYS A 111 -3.65 -6.59 -16.27
CA LYS A 111 -4.88 -6.07 -16.87
C LYS A 111 -5.95 -7.14 -17.09
N THR A 112 -5.54 -8.35 -17.39
CA THR A 112 -6.47 -9.47 -17.64
C THR A 112 -6.82 -10.23 -16.36
N SER A 113 -6.28 -9.83 -15.21
CA SER A 113 -6.62 -10.42 -13.92
C SER A 113 -8.11 -10.21 -13.58
N PRO A 114 -8.82 -11.24 -13.10
CA PRO A 114 -10.20 -11.08 -12.65
C PRO A 114 -10.30 -10.38 -11.27
N THR A 115 -9.18 -10.09 -10.63
CA THR A 115 -9.11 -9.44 -9.31
C THR A 115 -9.16 -7.93 -9.46
N ASP A 116 -10.15 -7.27 -8.86
CA ASP A 116 -10.18 -5.81 -8.76
C ASP A 116 -9.00 -5.29 -7.94
N PHE A 117 -8.29 -4.27 -8.43
CA PHE A 117 -7.15 -3.68 -7.70
C PHE A 117 -7.44 -2.24 -7.26
N TYR A 118 -7.25 -1.99 -5.96
CA TYR A 118 -7.47 -0.67 -5.37
C TYR A 118 -6.20 -0.15 -4.70
N MET A 119 -5.89 1.13 -4.92
CA MET A 119 -4.77 1.85 -4.32
C MET A 119 -5.31 2.97 -3.43
N VAL A 120 -4.77 3.07 -2.21
CA VAL A 120 -5.19 4.11 -1.25
C VAL A 120 -4.18 5.24 -1.25
N CYS A 121 -4.65 6.45 -1.43
CA CYS A 121 -3.89 7.69 -1.29
C CYS A 121 -4.53 8.60 -0.25
N THR A 122 -3.83 9.65 0.18
CA THR A 122 -4.39 10.74 0.98
C THR A 122 -4.43 12.01 0.15
N ASP A 123 -5.60 12.60 -0.02
CA ASP A 123 -5.74 13.93 -0.62
C ASP A 123 -5.19 14.98 0.34
N VAL A 124 -4.21 15.75 -0.14
CA VAL A 124 -3.46 16.70 0.69
C VAL A 124 -4.31 17.90 1.10
N GLU A 125 -5.28 18.29 0.29
CA GLU A 125 -6.12 19.45 0.55
C GLU A 125 -7.20 19.15 1.58
N THR A 126 -7.76 17.93 1.53
CA THR A 126 -8.86 17.52 2.41
C THR A 126 -8.41 16.67 3.59
N GLY A 127 -7.21 16.07 3.55
CA GLY A 127 -6.72 15.09 4.53
C GLY A 127 -7.47 13.75 4.52
N ARG A 128 -8.32 13.50 3.53
CA ARG A 128 -9.17 12.32 3.43
C ARG A 128 -8.53 11.26 2.53
N ALA A 129 -8.92 10.01 2.77
CA ALA A 129 -8.53 8.90 1.91
C ALA A 129 -9.18 9.00 0.53
N VAL A 130 -8.40 8.65 -0.49
CA VAL A 130 -8.82 8.48 -1.89
C VAL A 130 -8.55 7.03 -2.25
N TYR A 131 -9.58 6.34 -2.69
CA TYR A 131 -9.50 4.94 -3.09
C TYR A 131 -9.62 4.88 -4.61
N GLN A 132 -8.52 4.56 -5.27
CA GLN A 132 -8.47 4.47 -6.73
C GLN A 132 -8.51 3.01 -7.16
N LYS A 133 -9.54 2.63 -7.90
CA LYS A 133 -9.57 1.36 -8.61
C LYS A 133 -8.72 1.47 -9.88
N ALA A 134 -7.94 0.44 -10.16
CA ALA A 134 -7.26 0.31 -11.45
C ALA A 134 -8.30 -0.15 -12.48
N GLU A 135 -8.63 0.76 -13.41
CA GLU A 135 -9.55 0.45 -14.51
C GLU A 135 -8.80 -0.23 -15.67
N GLN A 136 -9.53 -0.96 -16.52
CA GLN A 136 -8.91 -1.71 -17.63
C GLN A 136 -8.23 -0.81 -18.67
N GLU A 137 -8.74 0.42 -18.83
CA GLU A 137 -8.19 1.43 -19.75
C GLU A 137 -6.97 2.16 -19.21
N MET A 138 -6.68 1.99 -17.90
CA MET A 138 -5.52 2.63 -17.25
C MET A 138 -4.22 2.18 -17.92
N SER A 139 -3.37 3.14 -18.29
CA SER A 139 -2.05 2.85 -18.82
C SER A 139 -1.07 2.40 -17.71
N ILE A 140 0.05 1.80 -18.11
CA ILE A 140 1.09 1.41 -17.14
C ILE A 140 1.66 2.65 -16.42
N ASP A 141 1.79 3.78 -17.11
CA ASP A 141 2.30 5.01 -16.51
C ASP A 141 1.34 5.58 -15.48
N GLU A 142 0.04 5.58 -15.77
CA GLU A 142 -0.99 5.99 -14.81
C GLU A 142 -1.03 5.07 -13.59
N LEU A 143 -0.95 3.75 -13.79
CA LEU A 143 -0.87 2.78 -12.70
C LEU A 143 0.36 3.07 -11.81
N CYS A 144 1.52 3.27 -12.43
CA CYS A 144 2.76 3.60 -11.71
C CYS A 144 2.64 4.90 -10.92
N GLU A 145 2.00 5.92 -11.47
CA GLU A 145 1.78 7.20 -10.77
C GLU A 145 0.81 7.07 -9.58
N TRP A 146 -0.27 6.30 -9.71
CA TRP A 146 -1.16 6.01 -8.57
C TRP A 146 -0.46 5.19 -7.48
N ILE A 147 0.33 4.19 -7.85
CA ILE A 147 1.17 3.41 -6.91
C ILE A 147 2.19 4.34 -6.23
N ARG A 148 2.84 5.23 -7.00
CA ARG A 148 3.78 6.22 -6.46
C ARG A 148 3.08 7.17 -5.48
N ALA A 149 1.91 7.68 -5.82
CA ALA A 149 1.13 8.54 -4.93
C ALA A 149 0.79 7.83 -3.61
N SER A 150 0.33 6.57 -3.70
CA SER A 150 0.03 5.73 -2.53
C SER A 150 1.25 5.52 -1.62
N ALA A 151 2.47 5.51 -2.17
CA ALA A 151 3.72 5.29 -1.43
C ALA A 151 4.53 6.57 -1.15
N SER A 152 4.00 7.75 -1.49
CA SER A 152 4.67 9.04 -1.29
C SER A 152 4.50 9.56 0.13
N MET A 153 5.42 9.19 1.02
CA MET A 153 5.38 9.61 2.43
C MET A 153 5.69 11.10 2.59
N PRO A 154 4.95 11.82 3.46
CA PRO A 154 5.25 13.21 3.80
C PRO A 154 6.72 13.41 4.24
N LEU A 155 7.34 14.52 3.88
CA LEU A 155 8.72 14.95 4.10
C LEU A 155 9.77 14.22 3.25
N VAL A 156 9.55 12.97 2.89
CA VAL A 156 10.55 12.17 2.17
C VAL A 156 10.15 11.88 0.73
N SER A 157 9.00 12.39 0.30
CA SER A 157 8.52 12.34 -1.08
C SER A 157 7.81 13.65 -1.45
N ARG A 158 7.81 13.95 -2.75
CA ARG A 158 7.03 15.05 -3.32
C ARG A 158 5.54 14.71 -3.33
N ILE A 159 4.71 15.75 -3.29
CA ILE A 159 3.29 15.63 -3.57
C ILE A 159 3.12 15.19 -5.03
N VAL A 160 2.28 14.19 -5.25
CA VAL A 160 1.95 13.67 -6.58
C VAL A 160 0.65 14.30 -7.05
N GLU A 161 0.64 14.86 -8.25
CA GLU A 161 -0.54 15.48 -8.83
C GLU A 161 -1.14 14.55 -9.91
N ILE A 162 -2.37 14.08 -9.69
CA ILE A 162 -3.11 13.22 -10.64
C ILE A 162 -4.54 13.75 -10.76
N GLY A 163 -4.98 14.03 -11.98
CA GLY A 163 -6.35 14.47 -12.23
C GLY A 163 -6.74 15.73 -11.44
N GLY A 164 -5.81 16.66 -11.23
CA GLY A 164 -6.01 17.89 -10.45
C GLY A 164 -6.03 17.70 -8.93
N ARG A 165 -5.82 16.49 -8.43
CA ARG A 165 -5.69 16.19 -7.00
C ARG A 165 -4.23 16.14 -6.59
N LYS A 166 -3.93 16.63 -5.40
CA LYS A 166 -2.63 16.54 -4.74
C LYS A 166 -2.63 15.40 -3.75
N LEU A 167 -1.82 14.38 -3.98
CA LEU A 167 -1.86 13.11 -3.28
C LEU A 167 -0.55 12.82 -2.56
N LEU A 168 -0.66 12.18 -1.40
CA LEU A 168 0.42 11.58 -0.62
C LEU A 168 0.01 10.19 -0.12
N ASP A 169 0.90 9.52 0.62
CA ASP A 169 0.76 8.15 1.14
C ASP A 169 -0.60 7.92 1.83
N GLY A 170 -1.29 6.89 1.39
CA GLY A 170 -2.61 6.50 1.88
C GLY A 170 -2.62 6.14 3.36
N GLY A 171 -1.50 5.64 3.88
CA GLY A 171 -1.38 5.29 5.29
C GLY A 171 -1.46 6.47 6.27
N VAL A 172 -1.60 7.71 5.77
CA VAL A 172 -1.90 8.88 6.61
C VAL A 172 -3.37 8.91 7.01
N SER A 173 -4.27 8.64 6.07
CA SER A 173 -5.73 8.74 6.26
C SER A 173 -6.43 7.40 6.42
N ASP A 174 -5.88 6.31 5.84
CA ASP A 174 -6.39 4.95 5.99
C ASP A 174 -5.25 3.94 5.82
N SER A 175 -4.71 3.45 6.94
CA SER A 175 -3.55 2.53 6.93
C SER A 175 -3.93 1.07 6.68
N ILE A 176 -5.18 0.67 7.03
CA ILE A 176 -5.72 -0.69 6.91
C ILE A 176 -7.15 -0.58 6.41
N PRO A 177 -7.39 -0.49 5.10
CA PRO A 177 -8.66 -0.08 4.50
C PRO A 177 -9.72 -1.19 4.48
N LEU A 178 -9.80 -2.01 5.53
CA LEU A 178 -10.77 -3.11 5.63
C LEU A 178 -12.20 -2.59 5.64
N ARG A 179 -12.50 -1.51 6.40
CA ARG A 179 -13.86 -0.97 6.50
C ARG A 179 -14.37 -0.52 5.12
N TYR A 180 -13.58 0.26 4.39
CA TYR A 180 -13.93 0.66 3.04
C TYR A 180 -14.15 -0.56 2.12
N PHE A 181 -13.28 -1.57 2.23
CA PHE A 181 -13.38 -2.74 1.37
C PHE A 181 -14.65 -3.54 1.64
N GLN A 182 -15.07 -3.64 2.89
CA GLN A 182 -16.35 -4.24 3.27
C GLN A 182 -17.56 -3.40 2.78
N GLU A 183 -17.47 -2.06 2.88
CA GLU A 183 -18.51 -1.14 2.41
C GLU A 183 -18.77 -1.25 0.91
N ILE A 184 -17.74 -1.53 0.11
CA ILE A 184 -17.88 -1.76 -1.35
C ILE A 184 -18.17 -3.22 -1.72
N GLY A 185 -18.45 -4.08 -0.73
CA GLY A 185 -19.02 -5.40 -0.94
C GLY A 185 -18.08 -6.59 -0.80
N PHE A 186 -16.84 -6.43 -0.33
CA PHE A 186 -15.94 -7.55 -0.03
C PHE A 186 -16.18 -8.06 1.40
N GLN A 187 -17.04 -9.07 1.54
CA GLN A 187 -17.54 -9.51 2.84
C GLN A 187 -16.54 -10.41 3.60
N ARG A 188 -15.71 -11.17 2.90
CA ARG A 188 -14.71 -12.06 3.49
C ARG A 188 -13.32 -11.59 3.10
N ASN A 189 -12.48 -11.29 4.09
CA ASN A 189 -11.20 -10.66 3.83
C ASN A 189 -10.03 -11.38 4.50
N VAL A 190 -8.89 -11.41 3.80
CA VAL A 190 -7.58 -11.69 4.40
C VAL A 190 -6.86 -10.35 4.53
N VAL A 191 -6.40 -10.02 5.73
CA VAL A 191 -5.64 -8.79 5.99
C VAL A 191 -4.21 -9.17 6.37
N ILE A 192 -3.24 -8.65 5.64
CA ILE A 192 -1.82 -8.87 5.93
C ILE A 192 -1.23 -7.60 6.53
N LEU A 193 -0.79 -7.70 7.78
CA LEU A 193 -0.15 -6.62 8.53
C LEU A 193 1.37 -6.68 8.41
N THR A 194 2.01 -5.52 8.51
CA THR A 194 3.47 -5.36 8.56
C THR A 194 4.00 -5.11 9.98
N GLN A 195 3.09 -5.06 10.95
CA GLN A 195 3.36 -4.92 12.38
C GLN A 195 2.76 -6.11 13.15
N PRO A 196 3.33 -6.50 14.29
CA PRO A 196 2.75 -7.56 15.12
C PRO A 196 1.39 -7.13 15.69
N ARG A 197 0.55 -8.11 16.03
CA ARG A 197 -0.82 -7.88 16.50
C ARG A 197 -0.93 -6.96 17.73
N ASN A 198 0.05 -7.03 18.62
CA ASN A 198 0.11 -6.22 19.84
C ASN A 198 0.75 -4.84 19.64
N TYR A 199 0.98 -4.44 18.38
CA TYR A 199 1.58 -3.13 18.10
C TYR A 199 0.59 -2.00 18.42
N VAL A 200 1.08 -1.00 19.15
CA VAL A 200 0.34 0.25 19.41
C VAL A 200 1.10 1.41 18.79
N LYS A 201 0.47 2.06 17.82
CA LYS A 201 1.05 3.19 17.12
C LYS A 201 1.10 4.40 18.04
N GLN A 202 2.28 5.01 18.15
CA GLN A 202 2.52 6.22 18.91
C GLN A 202 2.39 7.48 18.05
N PRO A 203 2.10 8.64 18.64
CA PRO A 203 2.17 9.92 17.95
C PRO A 203 3.55 10.13 17.31
N THR A 204 3.58 10.79 16.15
CA THR A 204 4.86 11.05 15.47
C THR A 204 5.64 12.16 16.16
N SER A 205 6.94 11.95 16.39
CA SER A 205 7.86 12.96 16.95
C SER A 205 8.27 14.05 15.94
N PHE A 206 8.04 13.83 14.64
CA PHE A 206 8.42 14.76 13.58
C PHE A 206 7.39 15.88 13.31
N MET A 207 6.38 16.04 14.17
CA MET A 207 5.31 17.04 13.98
C MET A 207 5.79 18.48 13.77
N PRO A 208 6.81 19.00 14.46
CA PRO A 208 7.27 20.36 14.20
C PRO A 208 7.75 20.59 12.76
N LEU A 209 8.49 19.61 12.20
CA LEU A 209 8.96 19.65 10.82
C LEU A 209 7.80 19.51 9.82
N MET A 210 6.85 18.62 10.11
CA MET A 210 5.65 18.44 9.29
C MET A 210 4.78 19.69 9.26
N ARG A 211 4.63 20.41 10.40
CA ARG A 211 3.92 21.69 10.46
C ARG A 211 4.57 22.75 9.55
N LEU A 212 5.89 22.79 9.50
CA LEU A 212 6.59 23.73 8.63
C LEU A 212 6.42 23.35 7.14
N ALA A 213 6.64 22.09 6.80
CA ALA A 213 6.59 21.59 5.42
C ALA A 213 5.17 21.63 4.83
N LEU A 214 4.15 21.28 5.63
CA LEU A 214 2.76 21.18 5.20
C LEU A 214 1.89 22.34 5.71
N ARG A 215 2.49 23.49 6.04
CA ARG A 215 1.76 24.69 6.59
C ARG A 215 0.60 25.15 5.71
N LYS A 216 0.66 24.90 4.41
CA LYS A 216 -0.40 25.25 3.44
C LYS A 216 -1.56 24.23 3.44
N TYR A 217 -1.43 23.09 4.12
CA TYR A 217 -2.36 21.97 4.09
C TYR A 217 -2.81 21.57 5.51
N PRO A 218 -3.68 22.38 6.16
CA PRO A 218 -4.06 22.15 7.55
C PRO A 218 -4.81 20.83 7.78
N HIS A 219 -5.59 20.37 6.81
CA HIS A 219 -6.30 19.10 6.89
C HIS A 219 -5.35 17.91 6.84
N MET A 220 -4.33 17.97 5.99
CA MET A 220 -3.26 16.97 5.96
C MET A 220 -2.48 16.90 7.27
N LEU A 221 -2.18 18.05 7.86
CA LEU A 221 -1.56 18.13 9.20
C LEU A 221 -2.46 17.50 10.28
N SER A 222 -3.77 17.78 10.24
CA SER A 222 -4.73 17.16 11.16
C SER A 222 -4.75 15.65 11.00
N ALA A 223 -4.80 15.12 9.78
CA ALA A 223 -4.74 13.68 9.51
C ALA A 223 -3.46 13.05 10.08
N LEU A 224 -2.31 13.68 9.89
CA LEU A 224 -1.02 13.23 10.45
C LEU A 224 -1.01 13.22 11.99
N MET A 225 -1.60 14.23 12.62
CA MET A 225 -1.68 14.32 14.09
C MET A 225 -2.51 13.18 14.67
N HIS A 226 -3.62 12.82 14.05
CA HIS A 226 -4.55 11.79 14.52
C HIS A 226 -4.29 10.40 13.90
N ARG A 227 -3.24 10.27 13.07
CA ARG A 227 -2.89 9.01 12.41
C ARG A 227 -2.75 7.83 13.37
N HIS A 228 -2.18 8.05 14.54
CA HIS A 228 -1.98 7.00 15.55
C HIS A 228 -3.31 6.54 16.14
N GLU A 229 -4.25 7.42 16.36
CA GLU A 229 -5.59 7.11 16.86
C GLU A 229 -6.37 6.30 15.82
N MET A 230 -6.37 6.76 14.56
CA MET A 230 -6.98 6.08 13.43
C MET A 230 -6.45 4.67 13.29
N TYR A 231 -5.11 4.50 13.26
CA TYR A 231 -4.46 3.20 13.12
C TYR A 231 -4.83 2.24 14.25
N ASN A 232 -4.78 2.70 15.50
CA ASN A 232 -5.14 1.88 16.65
C ASN A 232 -6.63 1.52 16.67
N ALA A 233 -7.51 2.40 16.17
CA ALA A 233 -8.91 2.09 15.97
C ALA A 233 -9.13 1.02 14.89
N GLN A 234 -8.34 1.05 13.82
CA GLN A 234 -8.38 0.02 12.78
C GLN A 234 -7.93 -1.36 13.30
N LEU A 235 -6.90 -1.42 14.15
CA LEU A 235 -6.50 -2.68 14.77
C LEU A 235 -7.62 -3.28 15.65
N ARG A 236 -8.30 -2.46 16.45
CA ARG A 236 -9.46 -2.93 17.24
C ARG A 236 -10.59 -3.42 16.34
N TYR A 237 -10.88 -2.71 15.26
CA TYR A 237 -11.87 -3.14 14.29
C TYR A 237 -11.52 -4.48 13.63
N LEU A 238 -10.24 -4.70 13.30
CA LEU A 238 -9.75 -5.99 12.78
C LEU A 238 -10.02 -7.12 13.76
N GLU A 239 -9.73 -6.94 15.05
CA GLU A 239 -9.98 -7.95 16.08
C GLU A 239 -11.47 -8.30 16.20
N GLU A 240 -12.35 -7.29 16.05
CA GLU A 240 -13.81 -7.51 16.05
C GLU A 240 -14.23 -8.33 14.82
N GLN A 241 -13.74 -7.97 13.63
CA GLN A 241 -14.07 -8.67 12.38
C GLN A 241 -13.52 -10.11 12.34
N GLU A 242 -12.36 -10.34 12.95
CA GLU A 242 -11.79 -11.69 13.09
C GLU A 242 -12.63 -12.55 14.03
N LYS A 243 -13.08 -12.01 15.17
CA LYS A 243 -13.99 -12.72 16.10
C LYS A 243 -15.33 -13.08 15.45
N LEU A 244 -15.81 -12.25 14.52
CA LEU A 244 -17.04 -12.51 13.74
C LEU A 244 -16.81 -13.53 12.61
N GLY A 245 -15.57 -14.00 12.39
CA GLY A 245 -15.22 -14.93 11.31
C GLY A 245 -15.33 -14.32 9.91
N GLN A 246 -15.36 -12.99 9.78
CA GLN A 246 -15.44 -12.28 8.50
C GLN A 246 -14.06 -11.94 7.94
N THR A 247 -13.02 -11.95 8.77
CA THR A 247 -11.67 -11.57 8.41
C THR A 247 -10.65 -12.53 9.00
N LEU A 248 -9.67 -12.93 8.20
CA LEU A 248 -8.46 -13.62 8.64
C LEU A 248 -7.32 -12.61 8.70
N VAL A 249 -6.65 -12.45 9.84
CA VAL A 249 -5.54 -11.54 10.02
C VAL A 249 -4.22 -12.31 10.07
N ILE A 250 -3.32 -11.99 9.16
CA ILE A 250 -1.94 -12.51 9.13
C ILE A 250 -1.02 -11.36 9.54
N ALA A 251 -0.21 -11.60 10.57
CA ALA A 251 0.71 -10.59 11.12
C ALA A 251 2.03 -11.23 11.54
N PRO A 252 3.15 -10.51 11.50
CA PRO A 252 4.41 -11.02 12.03
C PRO A 252 4.29 -11.25 13.55
N GLU A 253 4.87 -12.34 14.05
CA GLU A 253 4.86 -12.68 15.48
C GLU A 253 5.59 -11.64 16.33
N ARG A 254 6.62 -11.02 15.76
CA ARG A 254 7.46 -10.00 16.39
C ARG A 254 7.78 -8.87 15.43
N LYS A 255 8.19 -7.73 15.98
CA LYS A 255 8.62 -6.57 15.17
C LYS A 255 9.73 -6.99 14.21
N LEU A 256 9.51 -6.75 12.93
CA LEU A 256 10.48 -7.03 11.89
C LEU A 256 11.72 -6.15 12.09
N LYS A 257 12.92 -6.75 12.01
CA LYS A 257 14.20 -6.05 12.13
C LYS A 257 14.58 -5.29 10.85
N ILE A 258 13.60 -4.88 10.05
CA ILE A 258 13.78 -4.17 8.80
C ILE A 258 13.47 -2.69 9.05
N ASN A 259 14.43 -1.82 8.81
CA ASN A 259 14.22 -0.37 8.82
C ASN A 259 13.67 0.10 7.47
N HIS A 260 13.11 1.31 7.42
CA HIS A 260 12.54 1.89 6.19
C HIS A 260 13.55 1.97 5.03
N THR A 261 14.84 1.93 5.32
CA THR A 261 15.97 2.06 4.39
C THR A 261 17.01 0.96 4.56
N SER A 262 16.62 -0.23 5.03
CA SER A 262 17.56 -1.35 5.14
C SER A 262 18.08 -1.74 3.76
N HIS A 263 19.41 -1.80 3.61
CA HIS A 263 20.07 -2.25 2.37
C HIS A 263 20.31 -3.76 2.34
N ASP A 264 20.05 -4.45 3.45
CA ASP A 264 20.16 -5.91 3.55
C ASP A 264 18.78 -6.51 3.82
N PRO A 265 18.18 -7.19 2.82
CA PRO A 265 16.88 -7.85 2.95
C PRO A 265 16.94 -9.26 3.53
N ALA A 266 18.13 -9.74 4.00
CA ALA A 266 18.33 -11.08 4.58
C ALA A 266 17.79 -11.21 6.01
#